data_07d69f804553b9083db7293cb861caa5
#
_entry.id   07d69f804553b9083db7293cb861caa5
#
_cell.length_a   1.000
_cell.length_b   1.000
_cell.length_c   1.000
_cell.angle_alpha   90.00
_cell.angle_beta   90.00
_cell.angle_gamma   90.00
#
_symmetry.space_group_name_H-M   'P 1'
#
loop_
_entity.id
_entity.type
_entity.pdbx_description
1 polymer ?
#
loop_
_entity_poly.entity_id
_entity_poly.type
_entity_poly.pdbx_seq_one_letter_code
_entity_poly.pdbx_strand_id
1 'polypeptide(L)'
;MLSDLQDFFDRLTPSNIPYQHNLRWGDGNGHSHVRASLLGASLTVPFVDQRLTLGTWQQIIFIDFDNRPRSRELVLQLIGE
;
A
#
# COMPACT_ATOMS: atom_id res chain seq x y z
N MET A 1 -11.96 1.25 -10.29
CA MET A 1 -10.79 0.42 -9.94
C MET A 1 -10.45 0.43 -8.45
N LEU A 2 -10.42 1.60 -7.79
CA LEU A 2 -10.09 1.65 -6.36
C LEU A 2 -11.08 0.88 -5.48
N SER A 3 -12.37 0.91 -5.84
CA SER A 3 -13.39 0.12 -5.12
C SER A 3 -13.18 -1.39 -5.33
N ASP A 4 -12.73 -1.80 -6.50
CA ASP A 4 -12.43 -3.22 -6.76
C ASP A 4 -11.22 -3.68 -5.94
N LEU A 5 -10.21 -2.82 -5.80
CA LEU A 5 -9.05 -3.10 -4.97
C LEU A 5 -9.45 -3.22 -3.50
N GLN A 6 -10.32 -2.35 -3.02
CA GLN A 6 -10.87 -2.42 -1.66
C GLN A 6 -11.60 -3.75 -1.44
N ASP A 7 -12.47 -4.14 -2.37
CA ASP A 7 -13.21 -5.40 -2.28
C ASP A 7 -12.26 -6.61 -2.27
N PHE A 8 -11.20 -6.56 -3.08
CA PHE A 8 -10.18 -7.61 -3.09
C PHE A 8 -9.52 -7.77 -1.72
N PHE A 9 -9.10 -6.67 -1.10
CA PHE A 9 -8.48 -6.73 0.22
C PHE A 9 -9.46 -7.15 1.30
N ASP A 10 -10.71 -6.76 1.20
CA ASP A 10 -11.74 -7.18 2.16
C ASP A 10 -11.99 -8.68 2.11
N ARG A 11 -11.84 -9.30 0.94
CA ARG A 11 -11.99 -10.76 0.78
C ARG A 11 -10.73 -11.51 1.21
N LEU A 12 -9.56 -11.03 0.81
CA LEU A 12 -8.29 -11.71 1.04
C LEU A 12 -7.81 -11.53 2.48
N THR A 13 -7.92 -10.33 3.00
CA THR A 13 -7.43 -9.94 4.33
C THR A 13 -8.50 -9.14 5.07
N PRO A 14 -9.61 -9.79 5.47
CA PRO A 14 -10.70 -9.08 6.15
C PRO A 14 -10.26 -8.52 7.49
N SER A 15 -10.84 -7.36 7.87
CA SER A 15 -10.54 -6.71 9.14
C SER A 15 -11.26 -7.33 10.32
N ASN A 16 -12.28 -8.14 10.07
CA ASN A 16 -13.17 -8.70 11.11
C ASN A 16 -12.82 -10.11 11.55
N ILE A 17 -11.64 -10.61 11.19
CA ILE A 17 -11.16 -11.92 11.65
C ILE A 17 -10.00 -11.75 12.62
N PRO A 18 -9.71 -12.76 13.48
CA PRO A 18 -8.56 -12.69 14.37
C PRO A 18 -7.25 -12.86 13.60
N TYR A 19 -6.26 -12.04 13.95
CA TYR A 19 -4.89 -12.15 13.46
C TYR A 19 -3.97 -12.37 14.65
N GLN A 20 -2.88 -13.09 14.45
CA GLN A 20 -1.87 -13.30 15.52
C GLN A 20 -1.31 -11.97 16.04
N HIS A 21 -1.17 -10.98 15.16
CA HIS A 21 -0.76 -9.64 15.56
C HIS A 21 -1.71 -9.02 16.59
N ASN A 22 -3.02 -9.18 16.39
CA ASN A 22 -4.04 -8.64 17.31
C ASN A 22 -3.97 -9.34 18.66
N LEU A 23 -3.71 -10.64 18.68
CA LEU A 23 -3.55 -11.40 19.92
C LEU A 23 -2.33 -10.97 20.70
N ARG A 24 -1.26 -10.58 20.01
CA ARG A 24 0.00 -10.17 20.61
C ARG A 24 0.00 -8.71 21.07
N TRP A 25 -0.53 -7.81 20.23
CA TRP A 25 -0.44 -6.36 20.44
C TRP A 25 -1.76 -5.70 20.84
N GLY A 26 -2.88 -6.36 20.60
CA GLY A 26 -4.20 -5.89 21.02
C GLY A 26 -4.67 -4.60 20.35
N ASP A 27 -4.13 -4.24 19.18
CA ASP A 27 -4.43 -2.98 18.50
C ASP A 27 -5.47 -3.11 17.38
N GLY A 28 -5.92 -4.32 17.07
CA GLY A 28 -6.91 -4.55 16.00
C GLY A 28 -6.40 -4.22 14.60
N ASN A 29 -5.10 -4.12 14.39
CA ASN A 29 -4.49 -3.63 13.15
C ASN A 29 -3.77 -4.73 12.36
N GLY A 30 -4.00 -5.99 12.67
CA GLY A 30 -3.32 -7.11 12.01
C GLY A 30 -3.58 -7.16 10.50
N HIS A 31 -4.81 -6.87 10.07
CA HIS A 31 -5.15 -6.84 8.65
C HIS A 31 -4.34 -5.79 7.89
N SER A 32 -4.04 -4.66 8.52
CA SER A 32 -3.24 -3.59 7.91
C SER A 32 -1.81 -4.05 7.65
N HIS A 33 -1.21 -4.74 8.61
CA HIS A 33 0.15 -5.25 8.48
C HIS A 33 0.24 -6.33 7.41
N VAL A 34 -0.72 -7.23 7.33
CA VAL A 34 -0.76 -8.27 6.28
C VAL A 34 -0.92 -7.64 4.91
N ARG A 35 -1.84 -6.69 4.77
CA ARG A 35 -2.06 -5.99 3.50
C ARG A 35 -0.81 -5.24 3.04
N ALA A 36 -0.15 -4.51 3.94
CA ALA A 36 1.07 -3.79 3.63
C ALA A 36 2.19 -4.74 3.18
N SER A 37 2.30 -5.91 3.78
CA SER A 37 3.29 -6.92 3.41
C SER A 37 3.10 -7.45 1.99
N LEU A 38 1.87 -7.47 1.49
CA LEU A 38 1.58 -7.93 0.13
C LEU A 38 2.04 -6.93 -0.92
N LEU A 39 2.00 -5.63 -0.62
CA LEU A 39 2.32 -4.58 -1.58
C LEU A 39 3.76 -4.06 -1.47
N GLY A 40 4.37 -4.15 -0.30
CA GLY A 40 5.69 -3.60 -0.05
C GLY A 40 5.67 -2.09 0.21
N ALA A 41 6.85 -1.55 0.55
CA ALA A 41 7.00 -0.19 1.04
C ALA A 41 7.73 0.74 0.06
N SER A 42 8.18 0.25 -1.07
CA SER A 42 8.97 1.03 -2.03
C SER A 42 8.65 0.63 -3.45
N LEU A 43 8.95 1.56 -4.37
CA LEU A 43 8.70 1.36 -5.78
C LEU A 43 9.80 2.09 -6.57
N THR A 44 10.31 1.44 -7.60
CA THR A 44 11.25 2.04 -8.55
C THR A 44 10.59 2.11 -9.91
N VAL A 45 10.57 3.30 -10.49
CA VAL A 45 9.98 3.52 -11.81
C VAL A 45 11.01 4.21 -12.71
N PRO A 46 11.37 3.64 -13.86
CA PRO A 46 12.26 4.30 -14.79
C PRO A 46 11.57 5.49 -15.49
N PHE A 47 12.37 6.43 -15.94
CA PHE A 47 11.87 7.56 -16.71
C PHE A 47 12.79 7.86 -17.90
N VAL A 48 12.21 8.40 -18.96
CA VAL A 48 12.91 8.80 -20.19
C VAL A 48 12.29 10.11 -20.68
N ASP A 49 13.12 11.04 -21.11
CA ASP A 49 12.67 12.34 -21.63
C ASP A 49 11.72 13.07 -20.68
N GLN A 50 12.07 13.06 -19.40
CA GLN A 50 11.32 13.73 -18.33
C GLN A 50 9.93 13.15 -18.10
N ARG A 51 9.70 11.90 -18.52
CA ARG A 51 8.41 11.21 -18.33
C ARG A 51 8.65 9.84 -17.73
N LEU A 52 7.80 9.46 -16.79
CA LEU A 52 7.79 8.11 -16.25
C LEU A 52 7.37 7.12 -17.34
N THR A 53 8.03 5.96 -17.40
CA THR A 53 7.74 4.94 -18.42
C THR A 53 6.56 4.06 -18.00
N LEU A 54 5.46 4.70 -17.65
CA LEU A 54 4.22 4.01 -17.29
C LEU A 54 3.40 3.70 -18.53
N GLY A 55 2.65 2.60 -18.47
CA GLY A 55 1.66 2.31 -19.49
C GLY A 55 0.49 3.30 -19.41
N THR A 56 -0.34 3.31 -20.46
CA THR A 56 -1.44 4.27 -20.61
C THR A 56 -2.36 4.33 -19.38
N TRP A 57 -2.59 3.19 -18.75
CA TRP A 57 -3.52 3.08 -17.61
C TRP A 57 -2.82 2.86 -16.28
N GLN A 58 -1.49 2.89 -16.27
CA GLN A 58 -0.72 2.69 -15.04
C GLN A 58 -0.57 4.01 -14.28
N GLN A 59 -0.68 3.93 -12.96
CA GLN A 59 -0.50 5.06 -12.05
C GLN A 59 0.23 4.61 -10.80
N ILE A 60 1.08 5.49 -10.28
CA ILE A 60 1.68 5.28 -8.96
C ILE A 60 0.63 5.63 -7.92
N ILE A 61 0.43 4.75 -6.94
CA ILE A 61 -0.53 4.98 -5.87
C ILE A 61 0.17 4.88 -4.52
N PHE A 62 -0.36 5.60 -3.55
CA PHE A 62 0.01 5.47 -2.15
C PHE A 62 -1.19 4.94 -1.38
N ILE A 63 -0.97 3.89 -0.58
CA ILE A 63 -2.02 3.28 0.21
C ILE A 63 -1.57 3.22 1.66
N ASP A 64 -2.38 3.75 2.56
CA ASP A 64 -2.20 3.61 4.00
C ASP A 64 -3.32 2.70 4.54
N PHE A 65 -2.93 1.54 5.06
CA PHE A 65 -3.86 0.55 5.59
C PHE A 65 -4.14 0.71 7.08
N ASP A 66 -3.54 1.69 7.73
CA ASP A 66 -3.73 1.91 9.17
C ASP A 66 -5.21 2.10 9.50
N ASN A 67 -5.61 1.67 10.69
CA ASN A 67 -6.97 1.85 11.17
C ASN A 67 -7.21 3.23 11.81
N ARG A 68 -6.24 4.12 11.74
CA ARG A 68 -6.29 5.50 12.24
C ARG A 68 -5.69 6.47 11.23
N PRO A 69 -6.19 7.73 11.17
CA PRO A 69 -5.53 8.76 10.39
C PRO A 69 -4.10 8.99 10.90
N ARG A 70 -3.15 9.12 9.97
CA ARG A 70 -1.75 9.38 10.29
C ARG A 70 -1.16 10.36 9.29
N SER A 71 -0.12 11.04 9.72
CA SER A 71 0.73 11.84 8.84
C SER A 71 1.88 10.95 8.38
N ARG A 72 2.10 10.88 7.07
CA ARG A 72 3.14 10.04 6.46
C ARG A 72 4.09 10.88 5.65
N GLU A 73 5.36 10.47 5.64
CA GLU A 73 6.37 11.07 4.76
C GLU A 73 6.69 10.10 3.64
N LEU A 74 6.79 10.65 2.43
CA LEU A 74 7.27 9.92 1.27
C LEU A 74 8.63 10.46 0.88
N VAL A 75 9.57 9.56 0.62
CA VAL A 75 10.89 9.93 0.11
C VAL A 75 10.91 9.67 -1.39
N LEU A 76 11.16 10.73 -2.15
CA LEU A 76 11.30 10.66 -3.60
C LEU A 76 12.74 10.93 -3.97
N GLN A 77 13.34 10.03 -4.72
CA GLN A 77 14.71 10.17 -5.21
C GLN A 77 14.75 9.98 -6.70
N LEU A 78 15.40 10.90 -7.39
CA LEU A 78 15.63 10.85 -8.83
C LEU A 78 17.10 10.57 -9.09
N ILE A 79 17.39 9.59 -9.93
CA ILE A 79 18.73 9.23 -10.35
C ILE A 79 18.76 9.23 -11.87
N GLY A 80 19.65 10.03 -12.46
CA GLY A 80 19.78 10.11 -13.91
C GLY A 80 20.00 11.53 -14.39
N GLU A 81 19.88 11.72 -15.70
CA GLU A 81 20.14 12.99 -16.37
C GLU A 81 18.86 13.68 -16.84
#